data_ade105b1f8cc9a0509b30edcaff595f0
#
_entry.id   ade105b1f8cc9a0509b30edcaff595f0
#
_cell.length_a   1.000
_cell.length_b   1.000
_cell.length_c   1.000
_cell.angle_alpha   90.00
_cell.angle_beta   90.00
_cell.angle_gamma   90.00
#
_symmetry.space_group_name_H-M   'P 1'
#
loop_
_entity.id
_entity.type
_entity.pdbx_description
1 polymer ?
#
loop_
_entity_poly.entity_id
_entity_poly.type
_entity_poly.pdbx_seq_one_letter_code
_entity_poly.pdbx_strand_id
1 'polypeptide(L)'
;TDRIHYAVTDTGGISPNVVQNHAEVLYLIRSTTTEKVNKLYERVCKVAKGASLMTETEVEIIFDKACSNIISNNILEDILYESMLETPLPNYTDEELKFASNMKNTILDTDIESDLSLMLVSGNTKKDLVKKYKECLMSNIILEHKHLEINLLGSSDVGDCSHVVPTAQFVAACFVPGTPAHSWQMVSQGKSGIAVKGMIYASEVLAKAALKIINNPEIVKKAKDEFLAITGGKKYQCPIPKEIKPKKKKF
;
A
#
# COMPACT_ATOMS: atom_id res chain seq x y z
N THR A 1 12.19 -0.38 12.12
CA THR A 1 11.09 -0.61 11.17
C THR A 1 9.98 -1.50 11.72
N ASP A 2 10.24 -2.30 12.77
CA ASP A 2 9.22 -3.11 13.44
C ASP A 2 8.23 -2.20 14.17
N ARG A 3 6.93 -2.48 14.03
CA ARG A 3 5.87 -1.67 14.61
C ARG A 3 4.78 -2.56 15.18
N ILE A 4 4.29 -2.16 16.34
CA ILE A 4 3.11 -2.73 16.98
C ILE A 4 2.15 -1.58 17.23
N HIS A 5 1.01 -1.60 16.56
CA HIS A 5 -0.09 -0.68 16.79
C HIS A 5 -1.19 -1.43 17.54
N TYR A 6 -1.96 -0.73 18.36
CA TYR A 6 -3.12 -1.33 18.99
C TYR A 6 -4.27 -0.33 19.12
N ALA A 7 -5.45 -0.86 19.20
CA ALA A 7 -6.67 -0.11 19.50
C ALA A 7 -7.53 -0.93 20.46
N VAL A 8 -8.06 -0.30 21.48
CA VAL A 8 -9.09 -0.91 22.32
C VAL A 8 -10.41 -0.84 21.54
N THR A 9 -10.91 -1.97 21.09
CA THR A 9 -12.11 -2.08 20.25
C THR A 9 -13.38 -2.30 21.07
N ASP A 10 -13.24 -2.88 22.26
CA ASP A 10 -14.30 -3.03 23.23
C ASP A 10 -13.72 -2.89 24.66
N THR A 11 -14.31 -2.02 25.45
CA THR A 11 -13.95 -1.83 26.86
C THR A 11 -14.88 -2.61 27.80
N GLY A 12 -15.83 -3.38 27.26
CA GLY A 12 -16.85 -4.11 28.04
C GLY A 12 -17.97 -3.23 28.58
N GLY A 13 -17.83 -1.90 28.50
CA GLY A 13 -18.82 -0.93 28.94
C GLY A 13 -18.25 0.46 29.13
N ILE A 14 -19.13 1.44 29.43
CA ILE A 14 -18.79 2.87 29.50
C ILE A 14 -18.67 3.42 30.91
N SER A 15 -19.09 2.66 31.92
CA SER A 15 -19.10 3.15 33.28
C SER A 15 -17.76 2.93 33.98
N PRO A 16 -17.06 3.99 34.43
CA PRO A 16 -15.69 3.89 34.93
C PRO A 16 -15.56 3.23 36.30
N ASN A 17 -16.68 3.10 37.02
CA ASN A 17 -16.76 2.49 38.36
C ASN A 17 -17.24 1.03 38.35
N VAL A 18 -17.43 0.45 37.17
CA VAL A 18 -17.83 -0.95 37.01
C VAL A 18 -16.65 -1.76 36.54
N VAL A 19 -16.35 -2.88 37.21
CA VAL A 19 -15.37 -3.86 36.74
C VAL A 19 -15.99 -4.64 35.59
N GLN A 20 -15.46 -4.45 34.41
CA GLN A 20 -15.95 -5.10 33.20
C GLN A 20 -15.47 -6.55 33.16
N ASN A 21 -16.32 -7.46 32.68
CA ASN A 21 -16.03 -8.88 32.57
C ASN A 21 -15.37 -9.24 31.21
N HIS A 22 -15.31 -8.30 30.28
CA HIS A 22 -14.76 -8.48 28.94
C HIS A 22 -14.11 -7.18 28.45
N ALA A 23 -13.03 -7.31 27.71
CA ALA A 23 -12.45 -6.23 26.92
C ALA A 23 -11.73 -6.81 25.68
N GLU A 24 -11.69 -6.07 24.59
CA GLU A 24 -11.02 -6.46 23.35
C GLU A 24 -9.97 -5.43 22.94
N VAL A 25 -8.80 -5.91 22.54
CA VAL A 25 -7.72 -5.09 21.97
C VAL A 25 -7.30 -5.67 20.63
N LEU A 26 -7.44 -4.86 19.58
CA LEU A 26 -6.96 -5.20 18.25
C LEU A 26 -5.49 -4.78 18.11
N TYR A 27 -4.64 -5.71 17.67
CA TYR A 27 -3.23 -5.45 17.38
C TYR A 27 -2.95 -5.50 15.88
N LEU A 28 -2.18 -4.53 15.37
CA LEU A 28 -1.60 -4.54 14.04
C LEU A 28 -0.08 -4.64 14.15
N ILE A 29 0.46 -5.80 13.81
CA ILE A 29 1.89 -6.13 13.93
C ILE A 29 2.53 -6.07 12.55
N ARG A 30 3.59 -5.28 12.40
CA ARG A 30 4.23 -5.01 11.11
C ARG A 30 5.74 -5.12 11.19
N SER A 31 6.33 -5.70 10.16
CA SER A 31 7.79 -5.72 9.93
C SER A 31 8.09 -5.83 8.43
N THR A 32 9.37 -5.91 8.07
CA THR A 32 9.84 -5.91 6.69
C THR A 32 9.71 -7.26 5.98
N THR A 33 9.58 -8.36 6.71
CA THR A 33 9.41 -9.71 6.17
C THR A 33 8.42 -10.51 6.99
N THR A 34 7.77 -11.48 6.37
CA THR A 34 6.83 -12.39 7.04
C THR A 34 7.49 -13.14 8.20
N GLU A 35 8.75 -13.55 8.07
CA GLU A 35 9.49 -14.23 9.16
C GLU A 35 9.63 -13.33 10.41
N LYS A 36 9.97 -12.05 10.21
CA LYS A 36 10.09 -11.09 11.33
C LYS A 36 8.72 -10.80 11.94
N VAL A 37 7.66 -10.68 11.13
CA VAL A 37 6.29 -10.51 11.64
C VAL A 37 5.90 -11.68 12.51
N ASN A 38 6.17 -12.92 12.10
CA ASN A 38 5.84 -14.12 12.89
C ASN A 38 6.54 -14.13 14.24
N LYS A 39 7.85 -13.82 14.28
CA LYS A 39 8.60 -13.71 15.55
C LYS A 39 8.02 -12.63 16.47
N LEU A 40 7.61 -11.51 15.90
CA LEU A 40 7.01 -10.39 16.64
C LEU A 40 5.61 -10.75 17.15
N TYR A 41 4.81 -11.44 16.35
CA TYR A 41 3.49 -11.95 16.71
C TYR A 41 3.57 -12.92 17.90
N GLU A 42 4.48 -13.90 17.86
CA GLU A 42 4.70 -14.82 18.98
C GLU A 42 5.05 -14.08 20.27
N ARG A 43 5.85 -13.01 20.15
CA ARG A 43 6.20 -12.18 21.31
C ARG A 43 4.99 -11.43 21.86
N VAL A 44 4.13 -10.86 21.00
CA VAL A 44 2.89 -10.19 21.44
C VAL A 44 1.95 -11.18 22.11
N CYS A 45 1.82 -12.40 21.58
CA CYS A 45 1.03 -13.46 22.21
C CYS A 45 1.54 -13.82 23.61
N LYS A 46 2.87 -13.88 23.80
CA LYS A 46 3.47 -14.11 25.12
C LYS A 46 3.18 -12.97 26.10
N VAL A 47 3.22 -11.73 25.64
CA VAL A 47 2.87 -10.56 26.45
C VAL A 47 1.40 -10.63 26.91
N ALA A 48 0.48 -10.95 25.99
CA ALA A 48 -0.94 -11.10 26.32
C ALA A 48 -1.17 -12.20 27.36
N LYS A 49 -0.52 -13.36 27.21
CA LYS A 49 -0.57 -14.45 28.20
C LYS A 49 0.03 -14.04 29.56
N GLY A 50 1.13 -13.29 29.55
CA GLY A 50 1.73 -12.76 30.78
C GLY A 50 0.81 -11.78 31.49
N ALA A 51 0.12 -10.91 30.76
CA ALA A 51 -0.86 -9.99 31.33
C ALA A 51 -2.01 -10.73 32.00
N SER A 52 -2.56 -11.78 31.37
CA SER A 52 -3.65 -12.57 31.97
C SER A 52 -3.22 -13.27 33.25
N LEU A 53 -1.99 -13.80 33.30
CA LEU A 53 -1.43 -14.41 34.52
C LEU A 53 -1.26 -13.40 35.67
N MET A 54 -0.84 -12.16 35.34
CA MET A 54 -0.65 -11.11 36.35
C MET A 54 -1.96 -10.60 36.93
N THR A 55 -3.04 -10.68 36.18
CA THR A 55 -4.36 -10.14 36.57
C THR A 55 -5.38 -11.22 36.94
N GLU A 56 -4.96 -12.50 36.91
CA GLU A 56 -5.84 -13.66 37.18
C GLU A 56 -7.07 -13.69 36.28
N THR A 57 -6.87 -13.30 35.01
CA THR A 57 -7.91 -13.29 33.96
C THR A 57 -7.61 -14.32 32.89
N GLU A 58 -8.57 -14.58 32.01
CA GLU A 58 -8.41 -15.40 30.83
C GLU A 58 -8.13 -14.54 29.60
N VAL A 59 -7.30 -15.03 28.68
CA VAL A 59 -7.04 -14.39 27.38
C VAL A 59 -7.34 -15.35 26.24
N GLU A 60 -8.15 -14.90 25.30
CA GLU A 60 -8.33 -15.53 24.01
C GLU A 60 -7.57 -14.76 22.93
N ILE A 61 -6.78 -15.45 22.13
CA ILE A 61 -6.02 -14.85 21.02
C ILE A 61 -6.69 -15.25 19.72
N ILE A 62 -7.32 -14.29 19.05
CA ILE A 62 -8.02 -14.48 17.78
C ILE A 62 -7.14 -13.96 16.66
N PHE A 63 -6.73 -14.86 15.75
CA PHE A 63 -6.03 -14.48 14.53
C PHE A 63 -7.03 -13.90 13.54
N ASP A 64 -6.81 -12.65 13.06
CA ASP A 64 -7.74 -11.97 12.15
C ASP A 64 -7.30 -12.09 10.69
N LYS A 65 -6.10 -11.63 10.35
CA LYS A 65 -5.57 -11.58 8.98
C LYS A 65 -4.05 -11.45 8.95
N ALA A 66 -3.47 -11.74 7.79
CA ALA A 66 -2.07 -11.44 7.50
C ALA A 66 -1.89 -11.14 6.01
N CYS A 67 -0.81 -10.43 5.68
CA CYS A 67 -0.33 -10.21 4.32
C CYS A 67 1.19 -10.40 4.31
N SER A 68 1.70 -10.96 3.22
CA SER A 68 3.14 -11.10 2.99
C SER A 68 3.75 -9.78 2.51
N ASN A 69 5.06 -9.61 2.68
CA ASN A 69 5.79 -8.51 2.04
C ASN A 69 5.79 -8.69 0.52
N ILE A 70 5.84 -7.58 -0.21
CA ILE A 70 5.92 -7.59 -1.67
C ILE A 70 7.34 -8.00 -2.09
N ILE A 71 7.44 -8.85 -3.11
CA ILE A 71 8.64 -9.16 -3.87
C ILE A 71 8.50 -8.46 -5.21
N SER A 72 9.30 -7.43 -5.45
CA SER A 72 9.34 -6.71 -6.73
C SER A 72 9.99 -7.55 -7.82
N ASN A 73 9.62 -7.28 -9.08
CA ASN A 73 10.22 -7.85 -10.25
C ASN A 73 10.68 -6.72 -11.18
N ASN A 74 11.98 -6.49 -11.25
CA ASN A 74 12.59 -5.38 -11.99
C ASN A 74 12.26 -5.44 -13.48
N ILE A 75 12.23 -6.62 -14.08
CA ILE A 75 11.89 -6.79 -15.50
C ILE A 75 10.48 -6.28 -15.79
N LEU A 76 9.52 -6.60 -14.92
CA LEU A 76 8.14 -6.12 -15.09
C LEU A 76 7.98 -4.64 -14.74
N GLU A 77 8.76 -4.13 -13.79
CA GLU A 77 8.78 -2.69 -13.45
C GLU A 77 9.27 -1.86 -14.63
N ASP A 78 10.33 -2.30 -15.33
CA ASP A 78 10.84 -1.65 -16.54
C ASP A 78 9.78 -1.61 -17.63
N ILE A 79 9.07 -2.70 -17.88
CA ILE A 79 7.98 -2.76 -18.88
C ILE A 79 6.83 -1.83 -18.52
N LEU A 80 6.47 -1.74 -17.25
CA LEU A 80 5.47 -0.77 -16.79
C LEU A 80 5.94 0.66 -17.00
N TYR A 81 7.17 0.98 -16.65
CA TYR A 81 7.75 2.31 -16.82
C TYR A 81 7.80 2.74 -18.29
N GLU A 82 8.29 1.88 -19.17
CA GLU A 82 8.26 2.12 -20.62
C GLU A 82 6.83 2.36 -21.12
N SER A 83 5.86 1.56 -20.64
CA SER A 83 4.46 1.69 -21.02
C SER A 83 3.83 3.00 -20.50
N MET A 84 4.27 3.49 -19.33
CA MET A 84 3.88 4.81 -18.83
C MET A 84 4.41 5.93 -19.75
N LEU A 85 5.68 5.86 -20.18
CA LEU A 85 6.28 6.85 -21.07
C LEU A 85 5.61 6.90 -22.44
N GLU A 86 5.12 5.77 -22.96
CA GLU A 86 4.43 5.65 -24.24
C GLU A 86 2.93 6.03 -24.17
N THR A 87 2.37 6.19 -22.98
CA THR A 87 0.96 6.48 -22.81
C THR A 87 0.77 8.00 -22.60
N PRO A 88 -0.03 8.68 -23.43
CA PRO A 88 -0.30 10.09 -23.25
C PRO A 88 -0.92 10.39 -21.89
N LEU A 89 -0.42 11.42 -21.22
CA LEU A 89 -0.98 11.86 -19.96
C LEU A 89 -2.40 12.41 -20.16
N PRO A 90 -3.29 12.31 -19.16
CA PRO A 90 -4.65 12.79 -19.26
C PRO A 90 -4.74 14.31 -19.49
N ASN A 91 -5.66 14.73 -20.35
CA ASN A 91 -6.06 16.12 -20.48
C ASN A 91 -7.30 16.39 -19.63
N TYR A 92 -7.29 17.53 -18.93
CA TYR A 92 -8.36 17.92 -18.00
C TYR A 92 -9.17 19.07 -18.57
N THR A 93 -10.48 19.06 -18.34
CA THR A 93 -11.39 20.16 -18.71
C THR A 93 -11.26 21.31 -17.69
N ASP A 94 -11.75 22.50 -18.07
CA ASP A 94 -11.77 23.67 -17.18
C ASP A 94 -12.57 23.40 -15.89
N GLU A 95 -13.63 22.62 -15.96
CA GLU A 95 -14.44 22.22 -14.81
C GLU A 95 -13.66 21.31 -13.87
N GLU A 96 -12.93 20.32 -14.41
CA GLU A 96 -12.05 19.42 -13.64
C GLU A 96 -10.89 20.19 -13.00
N LEU A 97 -10.28 21.12 -13.72
CA LEU A 97 -9.22 21.98 -13.19
C LEU A 97 -9.74 22.93 -12.11
N LYS A 98 -10.96 23.46 -12.25
CA LYS A 98 -11.61 24.23 -11.18
C LYS A 98 -11.87 23.41 -9.94
N PHE A 99 -12.34 22.17 -10.09
CA PHE A 99 -12.48 21.24 -8.97
C PHE A 99 -11.12 20.94 -8.31
N ALA A 100 -10.09 20.63 -9.11
CA ALA A 100 -8.74 20.39 -8.63
C ALA A 100 -8.17 21.61 -7.87
N SER A 101 -8.44 22.83 -8.36
CA SER A 101 -8.04 24.07 -7.67
C SER A 101 -8.70 24.22 -6.29
N ASN A 102 -9.99 23.92 -6.18
CA ASN A 102 -10.69 23.94 -4.91
C ASN A 102 -10.10 22.91 -3.92
N MET A 103 -9.78 21.70 -4.40
CA MET A 103 -9.14 20.68 -3.58
C MET A 103 -7.72 21.10 -3.16
N LYS A 104 -6.96 21.69 -4.09
CA LYS A 104 -5.59 22.19 -3.82
C LYS A 104 -5.55 23.17 -2.67
N ASN A 105 -6.53 24.05 -2.53
CA ASN A 105 -6.63 25.03 -1.44
C ASN A 105 -6.81 24.40 -0.05
N THR A 106 -7.10 23.09 0.01
CA THR A 106 -7.25 22.33 1.27
C THR A 106 -6.01 21.51 1.64
N ILE A 107 -4.97 21.54 0.80
CA ILE A 107 -3.74 20.75 0.94
C ILE A 107 -2.63 21.65 1.46
N LEU A 108 -1.91 21.18 2.46
CA LEU A 108 -0.78 21.92 3.03
C LEU A 108 0.51 21.64 2.25
N ASP A 109 1.43 22.57 2.28
CA ASP A 109 2.76 22.41 1.67
C ASP A 109 3.52 21.21 2.26
N THR A 110 3.35 20.95 3.55
CA THR A 110 3.91 19.78 4.24
C THR A 110 3.35 18.45 3.74
N ASP A 111 2.10 18.43 3.23
CA ASP A 111 1.49 17.24 2.66
C ASP A 111 2.16 16.87 1.34
N ILE A 112 2.48 17.87 0.51
CA ILE A 112 3.23 17.67 -0.75
C ILE A 112 4.62 17.10 -0.48
N GLU A 113 5.31 17.62 0.53
CA GLU A 113 6.64 17.13 0.92
C GLU A 113 6.59 15.69 1.46
N SER A 114 5.53 15.37 2.19
CA SER A 114 5.28 14.03 2.72
C SER A 114 4.99 13.04 1.60
N ASP A 115 4.12 13.40 0.64
CA ASP A 115 3.76 12.59 -0.51
C ASP A 115 5.00 12.24 -1.36
N LEU A 116 5.82 13.24 -1.71
CA LEU A 116 7.06 13.01 -2.43
C LEU A 116 8.08 12.17 -1.65
N SER A 117 8.06 12.23 -0.31
CA SER A 117 8.89 11.36 0.52
C SER A 117 8.43 9.91 0.47
N LEU A 118 7.13 9.68 0.44
CA LEU A 118 6.55 8.34 0.26
C LEU A 118 6.88 7.75 -1.11
N MET A 119 6.98 8.60 -2.14
CA MET A 119 7.45 8.20 -3.48
C MET A 119 8.98 8.08 -3.57
N LEU A 120 9.69 8.18 -2.44
CA LEU A 120 11.14 8.01 -2.31
C LEU A 120 11.97 9.04 -3.07
N VAL A 121 11.39 10.16 -3.38
CA VAL A 121 12.10 11.29 -3.98
C VAL A 121 12.89 12.02 -2.90
N SER A 122 14.15 12.28 -3.15
CA SER A 122 15.07 12.92 -2.18
C SER A 122 15.98 13.97 -2.82
N GLY A 123 16.71 14.71 -1.99
CA GLY A 123 17.72 15.68 -2.44
C GLY A 123 17.17 16.86 -3.24
N ASN A 124 17.94 17.34 -4.20
CA ASN A 124 17.57 18.48 -5.05
C ASN A 124 16.35 18.18 -5.92
N THR A 125 16.26 16.98 -6.45
CA THR A 125 15.08 16.50 -7.23
C THR A 125 13.79 16.66 -6.45
N LYS A 126 13.80 16.35 -5.13
CA LYS A 126 12.64 16.55 -4.27
C LYS A 126 12.27 18.03 -4.17
N LYS A 127 13.25 18.93 -3.99
CA LYS A 127 12.99 20.38 -3.88
C LYS A 127 12.36 20.93 -5.17
N ASP A 128 12.85 20.52 -6.33
CA ASP A 128 12.33 20.94 -7.63
C ASP A 128 10.90 20.43 -7.85
N LEU A 129 10.62 19.18 -7.47
CA LEU A 129 9.28 18.58 -7.57
C LEU A 129 8.31 19.21 -6.57
N VAL A 130 8.73 19.52 -5.34
CA VAL A 130 7.89 20.26 -4.37
C VAL A 130 7.45 21.59 -4.98
N LYS A 131 8.37 22.35 -5.59
CA LYS A 131 8.01 23.60 -6.26
C LYS A 131 7.00 23.39 -7.38
N LYS A 132 7.25 22.44 -8.29
CA LYS A 132 6.33 22.11 -9.39
C LYS A 132 4.95 21.66 -8.88
N TYR A 133 4.91 20.81 -7.85
CA TYR A 133 3.65 20.29 -7.29
C TYR A 133 2.87 21.36 -6.51
N LYS A 134 3.53 22.40 -5.98
CA LYS A 134 2.83 23.55 -5.43
C LYS A 134 2.11 24.37 -6.51
N GLU A 135 2.69 24.46 -7.70
CA GLU A 135 2.18 25.27 -8.81
C GLU A 135 1.17 24.52 -9.68
N CYS A 136 1.28 23.18 -9.80
CA CYS A 136 0.39 22.39 -10.66
C CYS A 136 -0.89 21.94 -9.94
N LEU A 137 -1.99 21.82 -10.68
CA LEU A 137 -3.25 21.27 -10.19
C LEU A 137 -3.30 19.75 -10.29
N MET A 138 -2.73 19.19 -11.36
CA MET A 138 -2.60 17.75 -11.54
C MET A 138 -1.16 17.43 -11.96
N SER A 139 -0.66 16.26 -11.54
CA SER A 139 0.67 15.82 -11.95
C SER A 139 0.70 15.54 -13.44
N ASN A 140 1.63 16.18 -14.14
CA ASN A 140 1.97 15.94 -15.54
C ASN A 140 3.42 15.41 -15.67
N ILE A 141 3.93 14.79 -14.63
CA ILE A 141 5.30 14.31 -14.53
C ILE A 141 5.27 12.82 -14.30
N ILE A 142 5.98 12.06 -15.13
CA ILE A 142 6.34 10.67 -14.86
C ILE A 142 7.69 10.71 -14.15
N LEU A 143 7.74 10.22 -12.92
CA LEU A 143 8.98 10.18 -12.13
C LEU A 143 9.94 9.15 -12.74
N GLU A 144 11.24 9.45 -12.71
CA GLU A 144 12.27 8.52 -13.13
C GLU A 144 12.19 7.23 -12.31
N HIS A 145 12.11 6.09 -13.00
CA HIS A 145 12.12 4.78 -12.36
C HIS A 145 13.54 4.38 -11.97
N LYS A 146 13.67 3.81 -10.78
CA LYS A 146 14.93 3.26 -10.26
C LYS A 146 14.63 1.98 -9.50
N HIS A 147 15.39 0.94 -9.76
CA HIS A 147 15.34 -0.28 -8.96
C HIS A 147 15.92 0.00 -7.57
N LEU A 148 15.04 0.10 -6.60
CA LEU A 148 15.40 0.42 -5.23
C LEU A 148 14.92 -0.69 -4.30
N GLU A 149 15.81 -1.25 -3.49
CA GLU A 149 15.43 -2.14 -2.39
C GLU A 149 14.81 -1.32 -1.25
N ILE A 150 13.51 -1.05 -1.33
CA ILE A 150 12.84 -0.19 -0.35
C ILE A 150 11.61 -0.87 0.23
N ASN A 151 11.46 -0.74 1.54
CA ASN A 151 10.26 -1.18 2.23
C ASN A 151 9.25 -0.04 2.30
N LEU A 152 8.26 -0.04 1.42
CA LEU A 152 7.09 0.83 1.55
C LEU A 152 6.28 0.45 2.79
N LEU A 153 5.74 1.47 3.47
CA LEU A 153 5.03 1.28 4.73
C LEU A 153 3.57 0.79 4.57
N GLY A 154 3.13 0.55 3.35
CA GLY A 154 1.80 0.02 3.05
C GLY A 154 1.70 -1.49 3.29
N SER A 155 0.48 -2.00 3.42
CA SER A 155 0.17 -3.44 3.42
C SER A 155 -0.87 -3.73 2.36
N SER A 156 -0.67 -4.80 1.59
CA SER A 156 -1.57 -5.22 0.52
C SER A 156 -1.47 -6.74 0.34
N ASP A 157 -2.56 -7.37 -0.08
CA ASP A 157 -2.63 -8.77 -0.50
C ASP A 157 -1.88 -9.05 -1.82
N VAL A 158 -1.48 -8.01 -2.56
CA VAL A 158 -0.55 -8.12 -3.69
C VAL A 158 0.78 -8.74 -3.27
N GLY A 159 1.19 -8.55 -2.00
CA GLY A 159 2.35 -9.22 -1.43
C GLY A 159 2.25 -10.74 -1.59
N ASP A 160 1.12 -11.33 -1.24
CA ASP A 160 0.90 -12.78 -1.35
C ASP A 160 0.96 -13.27 -2.81
N CYS A 161 0.42 -12.50 -3.77
CA CYS A 161 0.55 -12.77 -5.20
C CYS A 161 2.02 -12.76 -5.65
N SER A 162 2.82 -11.81 -5.15
CA SER A 162 4.23 -11.66 -5.50
C SER A 162 5.12 -12.82 -5.05
N HIS A 163 4.66 -13.63 -4.09
CA HIS A 163 5.34 -14.86 -3.69
C HIS A 163 4.97 -16.08 -4.56
N VAL A 164 4.01 -15.94 -5.48
CA VAL A 164 3.54 -17.03 -6.36
C VAL A 164 3.94 -16.80 -7.80
N VAL A 165 3.92 -15.55 -8.26
CA VAL A 165 4.23 -15.16 -9.64
C VAL A 165 5.03 -13.85 -9.66
N PRO A 166 5.85 -13.59 -10.71
CA PRO A 166 6.47 -12.30 -10.93
C PRO A 166 5.42 -11.19 -10.90
N THR A 167 5.64 -10.16 -10.10
CA THR A 167 4.65 -9.11 -9.85
C THR A 167 5.33 -7.74 -9.84
N ALA A 168 4.71 -6.76 -10.47
CA ALA A 168 5.09 -5.35 -10.39
C ALA A 168 3.86 -4.47 -10.20
N GLN A 169 4.07 -3.27 -9.66
CA GLN A 169 3.04 -2.27 -9.40
C GLN A 169 3.52 -0.90 -9.86
N PHE A 170 2.59 -0.03 -10.21
CA PHE A 170 2.85 1.38 -10.43
C PHE A 170 1.73 2.23 -9.85
N VAL A 171 1.96 3.53 -9.74
CA VAL A 171 1.00 4.51 -9.23
C VAL A 171 0.66 5.51 -10.33
N ALA A 172 -0.61 5.81 -10.50
CA ALA A 172 -1.11 6.83 -11.42
C ALA A 172 -1.76 7.99 -10.66
N ALA A 173 -1.66 9.20 -11.22
CA ALA A 173 -2.22 10.41 -10.62
C ALA A 173 -3.75 10.41 -10.75
N CYS A 174 -4.45 10.08 -9.66
CA CYS A 174 -5.91 10.13 -9.54
C CYS A 174 -6.39 11.27 -8.64
N PHE A 175 -5.47 12.00 -8.01
CA PHE A 175 -5.71 13.05 -7.04
C PHE A 175 -4.80 14.25 -7.28
N VAL A 176 -5.20 15.38 -6.74
CA VAL A 176 -4.34 16.59 -6.67
C VAL A 176 -3.06 16.25 -5.88
N PRO A 177 -1.86 16.62 -6.35
CA PRO A 177 -0.61 16.35 -5.66
C PRO A 177 -0.61 16.82 -4.21
N GLY A 178 -0.16 15.96 -3.30
CA GLY A 178 -0.16 16.20 -1.86
C GLY A 178 -1.48 15.84 -1.17
N THR A 179 -2.46 15.23 -1.85
CA THR A 179 -3.70 14.75 -1.21
C THR A 179 -3.35 13.72 -0.13
N PRO A 180 -3.64 14.00 1.17
CA PRO A 180 -3.30 13.07 2.24
C PRO A 180 -4.07 11.75 2.11
N ALA A 181 -3.37 10.62 2.27
CA ALA A 181 -4.00 9.32 2.32
C ALA A 181 -4.96 9.21 3.53
N HIS A 182 -6.03 8.41 3.40
CA HIS A 182 -7.05 8.20 4.45
C HIS A 182 -7.75 9.48 4.92
N SER A 183 -7.90 10.47 4.04
CA SER A 183 -8.53 11.77 4.32
C SER A 183 -9.84 11.95 3.59
N TRP A 184 -10.65 12.91 4.03
CA TRP A 184 -11.85 13.33 3.31
C TRP A 184 -11.53 13.89 1.92
N GLN A 185 -10.35 14.54 1.78
CA GLN A 185 -9.85 15.04 0.49
C GLN A 185 -9.71 13.91 -0.53
N MET A 186 -9.12 12.78 -0.13
CA MET A 186 -8.99 11.61 -1.00
C MET A 186 -10.36 11.03 -1.38
N VAL A 187 -11.26 10.89 -0.40
CA VAL A 187 -12.61 10.34 -0.63
C VAL A 187 -13.42 11.22 -1.59
N SER A 188 -13.38 12.55 -1.39
CA SER A 188 -14.13 13.48 -2.24
C SER A 188 -13.67 13.50 -3.70
N GLN A 189 -12.40 13.22 -3.95
CA GLN A 189 -11.83 13.16 -5.30
C GLN A 189 -12.12 11.83 -6.01
N GLY A 190 -12.39 10.74 -5.30
CA GLY A 190 -12.49 9.39 -5.85
C GLY A 190 -13.59 9.16 -6.90
N LYS A 191 -14.62 10.02 -6.95
CA LYS A 191 -15.69 10.01 -7.98
C LYS A 191 -15.56 11.14 -9.02
N SER A 192 -14.50 11.92 -8.95
CA SER A 192 -14.32 13.06 -9.85
C SER A 192 -13.82 12.63 -11.23
N GLY A 193 -13.99 13.51 -12.23
CA GLY A 193 -13.44 13.31 -13.58
C GLY A 193 -11.91 13.12 -13.56
N ILE A 194 -11.20 13.81 -12.67
CA ILE A 194 -9.74 13.65 -12.54
C ILE A 194 -9.35 12.24 -12.10
N ALA A 195 -10.07 11.65 -11.14
CA ALA A 195 -9.82 10.28 -10.70
C ALA A 195 -10.13 9.25 -11.79
N VAL A 196 -11.26 9.43 -12.52
CA VAL A 196 -11.65 8.57 -13.64
C VAL A 196 -10.59 8.61 -14.76
N LYS A 197 -10.08 9.78 -15.11
CA LYS A 197 -9.03 9.93 -16.13
C LYS A 197 -7.71 9.27 -15.69
N GLY A 198 -7.34 9.39 -14.42
CA GLY A 198 -6.18 8.68 -13.86
C GLY A 198 -6.35 7.16 -13.92
N MET A 199 -7.56 6.65 -13.64
CA MET A 199 -7.88 5.22 -13.76
C MET A 199 -7.81 4.74 -15.22
N ILE A 200 -8.33 5.53 -16.18
CA ILE A 200 -8.25 5.20 -17.61
C ILE A 200 -6.79 5.15 -18.06
N TYR A 201 -5.99 6.16 -17.70
CA TYR A 201 -4.56 6.17 -17.97
C TYR A 201 -3.87 4.91 -17.43
N ALA A 202 -4.15 4.54 -16.18
CA ALA A 202 -3.60 3.33 -15.60
C ALA A 202 -4.01 2.07 -16.38
N SER A 203 -5.25 2.00 -16.85
CA SER A 203 -5.74 0.88 -17.66
C SER A 203 -5.03 0.79 -19.01
N GLU A 204 -4.77 1.90 -19.67
CA GLU A 204 -4.02 1.96 -20.93
C GLU A 204 -2.56 1.52 -20.74
N VAL A 205 -1.89 1.97 -19.67
CA VAL A 205 -0.54 1.53 -19.31
C VAL A 205 -0.49 0.02 -19.10
N LEU A 206 -1.42 -0.53 -18.31
CA LEU A 206 -1.51 -1.98 -18.08
C LEU A 206 -1.77 -2.76 -19.36
N ALA A 207 -2.65 -2.28 -20.25
CA ALA A 207 -2.94 -2.92 -21.52
C ALA A 207 -1.69 -2.95 -22.44
N LYS A 208 -0.95 -1.84 -22.52
CA LYS A 208 0.31 -1.79 -23.28
C LYS A 208 1.36 -2.73 -22.69
N ALA A 209 1.55 -2.71 -21.38
CA ALA A 209 2.48 -3.62 -20.72
C ALA A 209 2.11 -5.09 -20.98
N ALA A 210 0.84 -5.45 -20.87
CA ALA A 210 0.34 -6.78 -21.17
C ALA A 210 0.63 -7.19 -22.62
N LEU A 211 0.38 -6.31 -23.58
CA LEU A 211 0.69 -6.58 -25.00
C LEU A 211 2.20 -6.79 -25.24
N LYS A 212 3.06 -5.98 -24.61
CA LYS A 212 4.52 -6.19 -24.69
C LYS A 212 4.93 -7.56 -24.14
N ILE A 213 4.37 -7.96 -23.00
CA ILE A 213 4.68 -9.25 -22.36
C ILE A 213 4.19 -10.43 -23.22
N ILE A 214 2.95 -10.36 -23.74
CA ILE A 214 2.34 -11.43 -24.55
C ILE A 214 3.09 -11.62 -25.87
N ASN A 215 3.50 -10.52 -26.50
CA ASN A 215 4.21 -10.55 -27.78
C ASN A 215 5.71 -10.88 -27.66
N ASN A 216 6.25 -10.94 -26.45
CA ASN A 216 7.67 -11.22 -26.23
C ASN A 216 7.88 -12.26 -25.11
N PRO A 217 7.93 -13.56 -25.45
CA PRO A 217 8.15 -14.64 -24.48
C PRO A 217 9.45 -14.52 -23.67
N GLU A 218 10.46 -13.84 -24.18
CA GLU A 218 11.72 -13.61 -23.47
C GLU A 218 11.53 -12.73 -22.23
N ILE A 219 10.58 -11.79 -22.25
CA ILE A 219 10.23 -10.99 -21.06
C ILE A 219 9.70 -11.90 -19.97
N VAL A 220 8.77 -12.80 -20.31
CA VAL A 220 8.19 -13.77 -19.37
C VAL A 220 9.26 -14.66 -18.76
N LYS A 221 10.20 -15.13 -19.59
CA LYS A 221 11.31 -15.98 -19.14
C LYS A 221 12.20 -15.22 -18.17
N LYS A 222 12.68 -14.02 -18.54
CA LYS A 222 13.53 -13.18 -17.68
C LYS A 222 12.86 -12.83 -16.36
N ALA A 223 11.58 -12.42 -16.38
CA ALA A 223 10.83 -12.12 -15.16
C ALA A 223 10.71 -13.36 -14.26
N LYS A 224 10.50 -14.54 -14.84
CA LYS A 224 10.46 -15.79 -14.08
C LYS A 224 11.82 -16.18 -13.51
N ASP A 225 12.89 -16.01 -14.27
CA ASP A 225 14.26 -16.32 -13.82
C ASP A 225 14.65 -15.42 -12.65
N GLU A 226 14.35 -14.11 -12.71
CA GLU A 226 14.54 -13.17 -11.61
C GLU A 226 13.72 -13.58 -10.38
N PHE A 227 12.44 -13.87 -10.55
CA PHE A 227 11.56 -14.34 -9.48
C PHE A 227 12.11 -15.61 -8.78
N LEU A 228 12.57 -16.59 -9.56
CA LEU A 228 13.14 -17.81 -9.01
C LEU A 228 14.48 -17.56 -8.30
N ALA A 229 15.28 -16.62 -8.79
CA ALA A 229 16.53 -16.22 -8.14
C ALA A 229 16.25 -15.58 -6.76
N ILE A 230 15.25 -14.69 -6.67
CA ILE A 230 14.91 -14.01 -5.42
C ILE A 230 14.25 -14.97 -4.41
N THR A 231 13.30 -15.80 -4.87
CA THR A 231 12.57 -16.73 -3.99
C THR A 231 13.36 -18.00 -3.65
N GLY A 232 14.47 -18.26 -4.37
CA GLY A 232 15.21 -19.52 -4.29
C GLY A 232 14.37 -20.73 -4.70
N GLY A 233 13.32 -20.53 -5.50
CA GLY A 233 12.39 -21.57 -5.93
C GLY A 233 11.53 -22.14 -4.79
N LYS A 234 11.49 -21.50 -3.61
CA LYS A 234 10.71 -21.94 -2.48
C LYS A 234 9.21 -21.79 -2.76
N LYS A 235 8.43 -22.82 -2.37
CA LYS A 235 6.99 -22.76 -2.45
C LYS A 235 6.45 -21.73 -1.45
N TYR A 236 5.55 -20.88 -1.90
CA TYR A 236 4.85 -19.91 -1.05
C TYR A 236 4.11 -20.60 0.11
N GLN A 237 4.25 -20.02 1.29
CA GLN A 237 3.55 -20.43 2.49
C GLN A 237 2.66 -19.28 2.95
N CYS A 238 1.34 -19.49 2.84
CA CYS A 238 0.37 -18.49 3.29
C CYS A 238 0.55 -18.24 4.80
N PRO A 239 0.69 -16.98 5.23
CA PRO A 239 0.84 -16.64 6.65
C PRO A 239 -0.46 -16.80 7.44
N ILE A 240 -1.60 -16.99 6.76
CA ILE A 240 -2.91 -17.20 7.40
C ILE A 240 -3.07 -18.69 7.71
N PRO A 241 -3.34 -19.06 8.98
CA PRO A 241 -3.65 -20.45 9.34
C PRO A 241 -4.83 -21.01 8.55
N LYS A 242 -4.75 -22.28 8.16
CA LYS A 242 -5.74 -22.93 7.26
C LYS A 242 -7.17 -22.98 7.83
N GLU A 243 -7.28 -22.99 9.14
CA GLU A 243 -8.55 -22.99 9.88
C GLU A 243 -9.25 -21.64 9.86
N ILE A 244 -8.52 -20.55 9.63
CA ILE A 244 -9.07 -19.20 9.58
C ILE A 244 -9.83 -19.02 8.27
N LYS A 245 -11.09 -18.62 8.37
CA LYS A 245 -11.97 -18.36 7.24
C LYS A 245 -12.38 -16.89 7.20
N PRO A 246 -12.64 -16.32 6.02
CA PRO A 246 -13.17 -14.96 5.91
C PRO A 246 -14.44 -14.82 6.75
N LYS A 247 -14.50 -13.77 7.58
CA LYS A 247 -15.71 -13.47 8.35
C LYS A 247 -16.85 -13.16 7.38
N LYS A 248 -17.96 -13.92 7.45
CA LYS A 248 -19.19 -13.56 6.71
C LYS A 248 -19.73 -12.28 7.30
N LYS A 249 -19.82 -11.21 6.48
CA LYS A 249 -20.59 -10.01 6.90
C LYS A 249 -22.03 -10.45 7.14
N LYS A 250 -22.54 -10.23 8.35
CA LYS A 250 -23.97 -10.18 8.58
C LYS A 250 -24.43 -8.82 8.06
N PHE A 251 -25.14 -8.81 6.93
CA PHE A 251 -25.85 -7.65 6.42
C PHE A 251 -27.11 -7.43 7.25
#